data_ccf00bfde0446b1ee9990ec2e59df804
#
_entry.id   ccf00bfde0446b1ee9990ec2e59df804
#
_cell.length_a   1.000
_cell.length_b   1.000
_cell.length_c   1.000
_cell.angle_alpha   90.00
_cell.angle_beta   90.00
_cell.angle_gamma   90.00
#
_symmetry.space_group_name_H-M   'P 1'
#
loop_
_entity.id
_entity.type
_entity.pdbx_description
1 polymer ?
#
loop_
_entity_poly.entity_id
_entity_poly.type
_entity_poly.pdbx_seq_one_letter_code
_entity_poly.pdbx_strand_id
1 'polypeptide(L)'
;PLVVAALAIPSVGPITMAGMTTYVDLEKAQSASSLWAYVGLHAASHNRYTKGEAGGGNKTLRTILWNMANSMTKNRACPYRVVYDRTKDRLAASEKVTKSRNTQGHLIECAWKDTKPCHRHGAALRAVMKHFLADYWFVGRELAELDTRPLYVEGQLGHTGIIRPQERGWVW
;
A
#
# COMPACT_ATOMS: atom_id res chain seq x y z
N PRO A 1 11.82 -16.88 8.76
CA PRO A 1 12.31 -16.44 7.44
C PRO A 1 11.67 -15.14 6.96
N LEU A 2 10.32 -15.03 6.91
CA LEU A 2 9.61 -13.85 6.39
C LEU A 2 9.99 -12.53 7.10
N VAL A 3 10.09 -12.54 8.43
CA VAL A 3 10.51 -11.35 9.21
C VAL A 3 11.91 -10.91 8.84
N VAL A 4 12.82 -11.86 8.67
CA VAL A 4 14.22 -11.57 8.26
C VAL A 4 14.26 -10.96 6.87
N ALA A 5 13.56 -11.56 5.89
CA ALA A 5 13.45 -11.03 4.55
C ALA A 5 12.88 -9.60 4.52
N ALA A 6 11.85 -9.33 5.32
CA ALA A 6 11.25 -8.00 5.38
C ALA A 6 12.14 -6.98 6.07
N LEU A 7 12.88 -7.35 7.13
CA LEU A 7 13.81 -6.45 7.83
C LEU A 7 15.02 -6.06 6.97
N ALA A 8 15.34 -6.83 5.92
CA ALA A 8 16.37 -6.46 4.96
C ALA A 8 15.96 -5.27 4.07
N ILE A 9 14.65 -4.98 3.97
CA ILE A 9 14.15 -3.85 3.19
C ILE A 9 14.43 -2.53 3.95
N PRO A 10 15.12 -1.56 3.32
CA PRO A 10 15.40 -0.28 3.96
C PRO A 10 14.14 0.41 4.47
N SER A 11 14.17 0.90 5.70
CA SER A 11 13.08 1.56 6.42
C SER A 11 11.95 0.64 6.92
N VAL A 12 12.10 -0.67 6.81
CA VAL A 12 11.28 -1.63 7.55
C VAL A 12 11.95 -1.90 8.89
N GLY A 13 11.27 -1.59 9.98
CA GLY A 13 11.80 -1.76 11.32
C GLY A 13 11.05 -2.79 12.16
N PRO A 14 11.58 -3.13 13.36
CA PRO A 14 10.98 -4.13 14.25
C PRO A 14 9.52 -3.84 14.61
N ILE A 15 9.15 -2.57 14.81
CA ILE A 15 7.76 -2.17 15.12
C ILE A 15 6.82 -2.52 13.96
N THR A 16 7.26 -2.28 12.72
CA THR A 16 6.48 -2.67 11.53
C THR A 16 6.27 -4.17 11.51
N MET A 17 7.35 -4.93 11.74
CA MET A 17 7.27 -6.39 11.70
C MET A 17 6.46 -6.96 12.86
N ALA A 18 6.56 -6.41 14.06
CA ALA A 18 5.68 -6.78 15.17
C ALA A 18 4.20 -6.58 14.84
N GLY A 19 3.86 -5.45 14.22
CA GLY A 19 2.50 -5.20 13.74
C GLY A 19 2.07 -6.18 12.64
N MET A 20 2.95 -6.45 11.67
CA MET A 20 2.65 -7.39 10.58
C MET A 20 2.40 -8.80 11.12
N THR A 21 3.27 -9.31 11.98
CA THR A 21 3.13 -10.66 12.56
C THR A 21 1.94 -10.79 13.51
N THR A 22 1.56 -9.71 14.19
CA THR A 22 0.42 -9.71 15.11
C THR A 22 -0.93 -9.68 14.39
N TYR A 23 -1.02 -8.91 13.30
CA TYR A 23 -2.31 -8.61 12.68
C TYR A 23 -2.54 -9.31 11.34
N VAL A 24 -1.50 -9.81 10.67
CA VAL A 24 -1.63 -10.45 9.36
C VAL A 24 -1.62 -11.95 9.50
N ASP A 25 -2.73 -12.57 9.13
CA ASP A 25 -2.90 -14.01 9.00
C ASP A 25 -2.85 -14.36 7.51
N LEU A 26 -1.74 -14.97 7.09
CA LEU A 26 -1.50 -15.31 5.68
C LEU A 26 -2.36 -16.49 5.20
N GLU A 27 -2.79 -17.37 6.08
CA GLU A 27 -3.70 -18.48 5.72
C GLU A 27 -5.08 -17.95 5.36
N LYS A 28 -5.59 -17.01 6.16
CA LYS A 28 -6.88 -16.33 5.89
C LYS A 28 -6.81 -15.37 4.71
N ALA A 29 -5.66 -14.76 4.48
CA ALA A 29 -5.46 -13.79 3.41
C ALA A 29 -5.26 -14.49 2.06
N GLN A 30 -6.32 -14.92 1.40
CA GLN A 30 -6.28 -15.66 0.13
C GLN A 30 -5.77 -14.84 -1.06
N SER A 31 -5.62 -13.52 -0.92
CA SER A 31 -5.09 -12.64 -1.97
C SER A 31 -4.46 -11.37 -1.36
N ALA A 32 -3.56 -10.72 -2.07
CA ALA A 32 -3.05 -9.41 -1.67
C ALA A 32 -4.18 -8.39 -1.52
N SER A 33 -5.22 -8.47 -2.33
CA SER A 33 -6.40 -7.60 -2.26
C SER A 33 -7.18 -7.77 -0.96
N SER A 34 -7.23 -8.97 -0.38
CA SER A 34 -7.86 -9.20 0.92
C SER A 34 -7.10 -8.51 2.06
N LEU A 35 -5.75 -8.46 1.99
CA LEU A 35 -4.95 -7.65 2.92
C LEU A 35 -5.22 -6.16 2.75
N TRP A 36 -5.33 -5.68 1.51
CA TRP A 36 -5.67 -4.27 1.28
C TRP A 36 -7.03 -3.90 1.87
N ALA A 37 -8.03 -4.78 1.72
CA ALA A 37 -9.35 -4.60 2.32
C ALA A 37 -9.27 -4.60 3.85
N TYR A 38 -8.53 -5.56 4.42
CA TYR A 38 -8.33 -5.67 5.86
C TYR A 38 -7.67 -4.42 6.48
N VAL A 39 -6.76 -3.77 5.76
CA VAL A 39 -6.12 -2.51 6.19
C VAL A 39 -6.94 -1.27 5.80
N GLY A 40 -8.03 -1.43 5.06
CA GLY A 40 -8.86 -0.33 4.56
C GLY A 40 -8.19 0.48 3.44
N LEU A 41 -7.42 -0.19 2.59
CA LEU A 41 -6.72 0.41 1.43
C LEU A 41 -7.39 0.11 0.09
N HIS A 42 -8.45 -0.69 0.06
CA HIS A 42 -9.11 -1.04 -1.20
C HIS A 42 -9.97 0.12 -1.75
N ALA A 43 -10.17 0.14 -3.08
CA ALA A 43 -10.86 1.24 -3.76
C ALA A 43 -12.37 1.30 -3.46
N ALA A 44 -12.99 0.15 -3.16
CA ALA A 44 -14.42 0.03 -2.88
C ALA A 44 -14.82 0.54 -1.49
N SER A 45 -13.88 0.87 -0.61
CA SER A 45 -14.20 1.53 0.64
C SER A 45 -14.61 2.97 0.36
N HIS A 46 -15.82 3.17 -0.13
CA HIS A 46 -16.48 4.47 -0.10
C HIS A 46 -16.70 4.97 1.33
N ASN A 47 -16.53 4.09 2.30
CA ASN A 47 -16.61 4.39 3.70
C ASN A 47 -15.32 5.08 4.14
N ARG A 48 -15.21 6.36 3.83
CA ARG A 48 -14.44 7.25 4.69
C ARG A 48 -15.01 7.06 6.09
N TYR A 49 -14.11 6.83 7.05
CA TYR A 49 -14.51 6.76 8.45
C TYR A 49 -15.36 7.98 8.78
N THR A 50 -16.66 7.81 8.83
CA THR A 50 -17.57 8.80 9.37
C THR A 50 -17.53 8.64 10.89
N LYS A 51 -17.49 9.72 11.63
CA LYS A 51 -17.47 9.69 13.10
C LYS A 51 -18.70 8.93 13.58
N GLY A 52 -18.53 7.81 14.27
CA GLY A 52 -19.62 6.97 14.79
C GLY A 52 -19.93 5.72 13.96
N GLU A 53 -19.41 5.55 12.75
CA GLU A 53 -19.57 4.31 11.98
C GLU A 53 -18.40 3.36 12.23
N ALA A 54 -18.68 2.05 12.28
CA ALA A 54 -17.66 1.01 12.28
C ALA A 54 -16.90 1.06 10.94
N GLY A 55 -15.83 1.83 10.91
CA GLY A 55 -14.98 1.94 9.72
C GLY A 55 -14.28 0.61 9.44
N GLY A 56 -14.33 0.15 8.19
CA GLY A 56 -13.68 -1.07 7.75
C GLY A 56 -12.16 -1.03 7.91
N GLY A 57 -11.60 -2.13 8.41
CA GLY A 57 -10.18 -2.41 8.44
C GLY A 57 -9.46 -2.12 9.75
N ASN A 58 -8.27 -2.70 9.86
CA ASN A 58 -7.41 -2.59 11.04
C ASN A 58 -6.69 -1.23 11.06
N LYS A 59 -7.17 -0.32 11.91
CA LYS A 59 -6.63 1.05 12.04
C LYS A 59 -5.20 1.06 12.59
N THR A 60 -4.90 0.17 13.52
CA THR A 60 -3.56 0.08 14.14
C THR A 60 -2.53 -0.34 13.10
N LEU A 61 -2.79 -1.41 12.38
CA LEU A 61 -1.91 -1.87 11.29
C LEU A 61 -1.77 -0.81 10.20
N ARG A 62 -2.86 -0.14 9.84
CA ARG A 62 -2.82 0.98 8.87
C ARG A 62 -1.91 2.11 9.32
N THR A 63 -1.93 2.48 10.61
CA THR A 63 -1.04 3.53 11.15
C THR A 63 0.42 3.11 11.11
N ILE A 64 0.72 1.87 11.49
CA ILE A 64 2.07 1.30 11.42
C ILE A 64 2.60 1.34 9.98
N LEU A 65 1.80 0.87 9.02
CA LEU A 65 2.16 0.88 7.60
C LEU A 65 2.31 2.29 7.02
N TRP A 66 1.48 3.22 7.47
CA TRP A 66 1.60 4.63 7.08
C TRP A 66 2.94 5.22 7.53
N ASN A 67 3.34 4.98 8.78
CA ASN A 67 4.62 5.45 9.31
C ASN A 67 5.80 4.82 8.59
N MET A 68 5.74 3.51 8.32
CA MET A 68 6.73 2.81 7.49
C MET A 68 6.82 3.43 6.09
N ALA A 69 5.69 3.63 5.40
CA ALA A 69 5.68 4.23 4.07
C ALA A 69 6.28 5.64 4.07
N ASN A 70 6.00 6.45 5.10
CA ASN A 70 6.66 7.75 5.28
C ASN A 70 8.17 7.64 5.42
N SER A 71 8.66 6.67 6.19
CA SER A 71 10.11 6.41 6.34
C SER A 71 10.73 5.98 5.01
N MET A 72 10.08 5.09 4.26
CA MET A 72 10.52 4.64 2.94
C MET A 72 10.66 5.79 1.94
N THR A 73 9.76 6.79 1.99
CA THR A 73 9.82 7.95 1.08
C THR A 73 10.96 8.91 1.42
N LYS A 74 11.47 8.90 2.63
CA LYS A 74 12.61 9.74 3.07
C LYS A 74 13.95 9.07 2.77
N ASN A 75 13.97 7.76 2.62
CA ASN A 75 15.17 6.98 2.34
C ASN A 75 15.35 6.79 0.83
N ARG A 76 16.37 7.42 0.24
CA ARG A 76 16.66 7.31 -1.19
C ARG A 76 17.08 5.92 -1.64
N ALA A 77 17.66 5.12 -0.74
CA ALA A 77 18.07 3.75 -1.00
C ALA A 77 16.90 2.76 -0.96
N CYS A 78 15.71 3.18 -0.51
CA CYS A 78 14.56 2.29 -0.41
C CYS A 78 13.92 2.05 -1.79
N PRO A 79 13.83 0.80 -2.27
CA PRO A 79 13.23 0.49 -3.57
C PRO A 79 11.77 0.95 -3.71
N TYR A 80 11.02 0.99 -2.61
CA TYR A 80 9.63 1.49 -2.60
C TYR A 80 9.50 2.99 -2.83
N ARG A 81 10.60 3.74 -2.72
CA ARG A 81 10.64 5.17 -3.05
C ARG A 81 10.24 5.40 -4.51
N VAL A 82 10.64 4.52 -5.42
CA VAL A 82 10.29 4.61 -6.85
C VAL A 82 8.76 4.51 -7.06
N VAL A 83 8.07 3.66 -6.27
CA VAL A 83 6.60 3.56 -6.32
C VAL A 83 5.95 4.89 -5.92
N TYR A 84 6.48 5.53 -4.89
CA TYR A 84 6.01 6.83 -4.42
C TYR A 84 6.19 7.91 -5.48
N ASP A 85 7.41 8.05 -6.01
CA ASP A 85 7.75 9.10 -6.98
C ASP A 85 6.91 8.94 -8.26
N ARG A 86 6.90 7.74 -8.87
CA ARG A 86 6.07 7.43 -10.05
C ARG A 86 4.58 7.72 -9.82
N THR A 87 4.07 7.40 -8.63
CA THR A 87 2.66 7.66 -8.31
C THR A 87 2.39 9.16 -8.21
N LYS A 88 3.26 9.92 -7.56
CA LYS A 88 3.14 11.39 -7.48
C LYS A 88 3.16 12.05 -8.85
N ASP A 89 4.12 11.67 -9.69
CA ASP A 89 4.29 12.25 -11.03
C ASP A 89 3.08 11.94 -11.90
N ARG A 90 2.62 10.67 -11.91
CA ARG A 90 1.41 10.27 -12.61
C ARG A 90 0.18 11.05 -12.16
N LEU A 91 0.02 11.28 -10.85
CA LEU A 91 -1.11 12.02 -10.32
C LEU A 91 -1.01 13.53 -10.61
N ALA A 92 0.21 14.08 -10.65
CA ALA A 92 0.44 15.47 -11.00
C ALA A 92 0.11 15.79 -12.48
N ALA A 93 0.15 14.78 -13.34
CA ALA A 93 -0.22 14.91 -14.75
C ALA A 93 -1.65 14.42 -15.07
N SER A 94 -2.34 13.81 -14.10
CA SER A 94 -3.62 13.11 -14.35
C SER A 94 -4.81 14.07 -14.39
N GLU A 95 -5.57 13.99 -15.46
CA GLU A 95 -6.87 14.68 -15.61
C GLU A 95 -8.05 13.93 -15.00
N LYS A 96 -7.84 12.70 -14.54
CA LYS A 96 -8.90 11.92 -13.90
C LYS A 96 -9.48 12.68 -12.70
N VAL A 97 -10.81 12.78 -12.66
CA VAL A 97 -11.53 13.46 -11.57
C VAL A 97 -11.42 12.69 -10.26
N THR A 98 -11.24 13.43 -9.18
CA THR A 98 -11.20 12.93 -7.81
C THR A 98 -11.89 13.91 -6.86
N LYS A 99 -12.27 13.41 -5.67
CA LYS A 99 -12.81 14.25 -4.59
C LYS A 99 -11.66 14.77 -3.74
N SER A 100 -11.56 16.09 -3.60
CA SER A 100 -10.55 16.77 -2.79
C SER A 100 -11.20 17.86 -1.93
N ARG A 101 -10.46 18.40 -0.97
CA ARG A 101 -10.90 19.56 -0.19
C ARG A 101 -10.23 20.84 -0.71
N ASN A 102 -11.02 21.87 -0.98
CA ASN A 102 -10.51 23.19 -1.32
C ASN A 102 -9.81 23.87 -0.12
N THR A 103 -9.37 25.11 -0.29
CA THR A 103 -8.71 25.90 0.77
C THR A 103 -9.62 26.17 1.96
N GLN A 104 -10.92 26.28 1.73
CA GLN A 104 -11.95 26.49 2.75
C GLN A 104 -12.42 25.19 3.44
N GLY A 105 -11.88 24.01 3.04
CA GLY A 105 -12.24 22.71 3.61
C GLY A 105 -13.46 22.06 2.97
N HIS A 106 -14.12 22.66 2.00
CA HIS A 106 -15.26 22.10 1.31
C HIS A 106 -14.81 20.97 0.36
N LEU A 107 -15.64 19.92 0.26
CA LEU A 107 -15.43 18.82 -0.66
C LEU A 107 -15.77 19.27 -2.09
N ILE A 108 -14.81 19.19 -2.99
CA ILE A 108 -14.95 19.53 -4.40
C ILE A 108 -14.50 18.36 -5.28
N GLU A 109 -15.03 18.31 -6.51
CA GLU A 109 -14.51 17.42 -7.56
C GLU A 109 -13.56 18.22 -8.46
N CYS A 110 -12.36 17.71 -8.66
CA CYS A 110 -11.33 18.31 -9.51
C CYS A 110 -10.43 17.25 -10.11
N ALA A 111 -9.68 17.58 -11.14
CA ALA A 111 -8.66 16.67 -11.68
C ALA A 111 -7.55 16.44 -10.65
N TRP A 112 -6.90 15.25 -10.70
CA TRP A 112 -5.79 14.96 -9.79
C TRP A 112 -4.68 15.99 -9.89
N LYS A 113 -4.36 16.49 -11.10
CA LYS A 113 -3.35 17.53 -11.32
C LYS A 113 -3.63 18.80 -10.52
N ASP A 114 -4.89 19.14 -10.30
CA ASP A 114 -5.35 20.36 -9.64
C ASP A 114 -5.51 20.18 -8.12
N THR A 115 -5.28 18.95 -7.60
CA THR A 115 -5.35 18.69 -6.16
C THR A 115 -4.16 19.28 -5.41
N LYS A 116 -4.33 19.56 -4.12
CA LYS A 116 -3.24 19.98 -3.25
C LYS A 116 -2.10 18.94 -3.23
N PRO A 117 -0.83 19.36 -3.14
CA PRO A 117 0.31 18.44 -3.05
C PRO A 117 0.19 17.40 -1.94
N CYS A 118 -0.37 17.76 -0.78
CA CYS A 118 -0.59 16.85 0.34
C CYS A 118 -1.62 15.74 0.00
N HIS A 119 -2.59 16.01 -0.86
CA HIS A 119 -3.56 15.01 -1.32
C HIS A 119 -2.87 13.95 -2.20
N ARG A 120 -2.04 14.39 -3.16
CA ARG A 120 -1.22 13.50 -3.99
C ARG A 120 -0.19 12.72 -3.16
N HIS A 121 0.44 13.37 -2.16
CA HIS A 121 1.34 12.71 -1.21
C HIS A 121 0.64 11.56 -0.48
N GLY A 122 -0.53 11.81 0.10
CA GLY A 122 -1.30 10.77 0.78
C GLY A 122 -1.73 9.62 -0.14
N ALA A 123 -2.04 9.90 -1.41
CA ALA A 123 -2.34 8.87 -2.40
C ALA A 123 -1.11 8.02 -2.76
N ALA A 124 0.05 8.65 -2.91
CA ALA A 124 1.31 7.98 -3.18
C ALA A 124 1.77 7.10 -2.00
N LEU A 125 1.59 7.54 -0.75
CA LEU A 125 1.86 6.71 0.43
C LEU A 125 0.97 5.45 0.45
N ARG A 126 -0.32 5.59 0.11
CA ARG A 126 -1.21 4.42 0.00
C ARG A 126 -0.76 3.44 -1.08
N ALA A 127 -0.20 3.92 -2.18
CA ALA A 127 0.38 3.04 -3.20
C ALA A 127 1.59 2.27 -2.65
N VAL A 128 2.50 2.92 -1.94
CA VAL A 128 3.64 2.26 -1.26
C VAL A 128 3.16 1.17 -0.30
N MET A 129 2.19 1.49 0.56
CA MET A 129 1.61 0.50 1.49
C MET A 129 1.03 -0.71 0.76
N LYS A 130 0.31 -0.50 -0.35
CA LYS A 130 -0.29 -1.59 -1.15
C LYS A 130 0.78 -2.49 -1.77
N HIS A 131 1.82 -1.91 -2.34
CA HIS A 131 2.92 -2.68 -2.93
C HIS A 131 3.67 -3.48 -1.87
N PHE A 132 3.99 -2.87 -0.73
CA PHE A 132 4.63 -3.60 0.37
C PHE A 132 3.77 -4.76 0.87
N LEU A 133 2.47 -4.55 1.09
CA LEU A 133 1.55 -5.60 1.51
C LEU A 133 1.42 -6.72 0.47
N ALA A 134 1.44 -6.40 -0.81
CA ALA A 134 1.40 -7.40 -1.87
C ALA A 134 2.66 -8.28 -1.88
N ASP A 135 3.83 -7.65 -1.73
CA ASP A 135 5.10 -8.37 -1.65
C ASP A 135 5.19 -9.22 -0.37
N TYR A 136 4.80 -8.66 0.78
CA TYR A 136 4.75 -9.39 2.04
C TYR A 136 3.82 -10.61 1.94
N TRP A 137 2.66 -10.45 1.33
CA TRP A 137 1.70 -11.54 1.11
C TRP A 137 2.29 -12.62 0.22
N PHE A 138 2.89 -12.22 -0.90
CA PHE A 138 3.47 -13.17 -1.87
C PHE A 138 4.62 -13.97 -1.23
N VAL A 139 5.63 -13.27 -0.70
CA VAL A 139 6.79 -13.90 -0.05
C VAL A 139 6.39 -14.76 1.13
N GLY A 140 5.46 -14.28 1.94
CA GLY A 140 4.99 -15.00 3.11
C GLY A 140 4.26 -16.30 2.77
N ARG A 141 3.45 -16.30 1.71
CA ARG A 141 2.75 -17.50 1.26
C ARG A 141 3.69 -18.50 0.59
N GLU A 142 4.66 -18.02 -0.21
CA GLU A 142 5.70 -18.90 -0.76
C GLU A 142 6.52 -19.60 0.34
N LEU A 143 6.95 -18.84 1.35
CA LEU A 143 7.67 -19.39 2.50
C LEU A 143 6.87 -20.36 3.37
N ALA A 144 5.54 -20.22 3.37
CA ALA A 144 4.62 -21.10 4.09
C ALA A 144 4.05 -22.23 3.21
N GLU A 145 4.56 -22.38 1.98
CA GLU A 145 4.08 -23.38 0.99
C GLU A 145 2.58 -23.29 0.72
N LEU A 146 2.00 -22.08 0.86
CA LEU A 146 0.61 -21.79 0.59
C LEU A 146 0.42 -21.41 -0.89
N ASP A 147 -0.75 -21.74 -1.44
CA ASP A 147 -1.08 -21.39 -2.84
C ASP A 147 -0.99 -19.88 -3.10
N THR A 148 -0.19 -19.48 -4.08
CA THR A 148 -0.01 -18.09 -4.50
C THR A 148 -0.77 -17.86 -5.81
N ARG A 149 -1.85 -17.08 -5.72
CA ARG A 149 -2.57 -16.65 -6.93
C ARG A 149 -1.84 -15.49 -7.60
N PRO A 150 -1.86 -15.41 -8.94
CA PRO A 150 -1.38 -14.23 -9.65
C PRO A 150 -2.04 -12.97 -9.09
N LEU A 151 -1.31 -11.87 -9.03
CA LEU A 151 -1.90 -10.59 -8.67
C LEU A 151 -3.07 -10.31 -9.62
N TYR A 152 -4.17 -9.75 -9.11
CA TYR A 152 -5.37 -9.44 -9.90
C TYR A 152 -5.05 -8.67 -11.20
N VAL A 153 -4.09 -7.77 -11.11
CA VAL A 153 -3.61 -6.94 -12.23
C VAL A 153 -2.95 -7.80 -13.32
N GLU A 154 -2.28 -8.89 -12.95
CA GLU A 154 -1.63 -9.83 -13.86
C GLU A 154 -2.65 -10.85 -14.41
N GLY A 155 -3.38 -11.49 -13.49
CA GLY A 155 -4.27 -12.61 -13.85
C GLY A 155 -5.58 -12.18 -14.52
N GLN A 156 -6.11 -11.00 -14.20
CA GLN A 156 -7.41 -10.54 -14.71
C GLN A 156 -7.30 -9.39 -15.71
N LEU A 157 -6.32 -8.51 -15.57
CA LEU A 157 -6.17 -7.33 -16.42
C LEU A 157 -5.06 -7.48 -17.48
N GLY A 158 -4.33 -8.61 -17.49
CA GLY A 158 -3.29 -8.89 -18.49
C GLY A 158 -2.14 -7.88 -18.50
N HIS A 159 -1.91 -7.15 -17.40
CA HIS A 159 -0.80 -6.19 -17.33
C HIS A 159 0.55 -6.90 -17.36
N THR A 160 1.39 -6.52 -18.30
CA THR A 160 2.81 -6.90 -18.38
C THR A 160 3.67 -5.89 -17.65
N GLY A 161 4.87 -6.30 -17.17
CA GLY A 161 5.80 -5.40 -16.49
C GLY A 161 5.53 -5.23 -14.99
N ILE A 162 4.98 -6.24 -14.36
CA ILE A 162 4.84 -6.29 -12.89
C ILE A 162 6.23 -6.45 -12.28
N ILE A 163 6.59 -5.51 -11.43
CA ILE A 163 7.84 -5.56 -10.66
C ILE A 163 7.68 -6.61 -9.57
N ARG A 164 8.54 -7.62 -9.58
CA ARG A 164 8.53 -8.72 -8.60
C ARG A 164 9.13 -8.27 -7.26
N PRO A 165 8.82 -8.98 -6.14
CA PRO A 165 9.39 -8.65 -4.83
C PRO A 165 10.93 -8.61 -4.83
N GLN A 166 11.59 -9.53 -5.54
CA GLN A 166 13.05 -9.58 -5.66
C GLN A 166 13.65 -8.27 -6.21
N GLU A 167 12.97 -7.65 -7.19
CA GLU A 167 13.38 -6.37 -7.76
C GLU A 167 13.21 -5.20 -6.76
N ARG A 168 12.46 -5.42 -5.68
CA ARG A 168 12.30 -4.50 -4.55
C ARG A 168 13.13 -4.89 -3.33
N GLY A 169 14.09 -5.79 -3.50
CA GLY A 169 15.08 -6.16 -2.48
C GLY A 169 14.64 -7.25 -1.51
N TRP A 170 13.54 -7.97 -1.80
CA TRP A 170 13.17 -9.14 -1.03
C TRP A 170 14.10 -10.32 -1.40
N VAL A 171 14.65 -10.96 -0.36
CA VAL A 171 15.47 -12.16 -0.48
C VAL A 171 14.95 -13.19 0.52
N TRP A 172 14.54 -14.38 0.05
CA TRP A 172 14.00 -15.47 0.88
C TRP A 172 14.37 -16.86 0.36
#